data_f26b91b53b8cd3f5feef9022c18f1c04
#
_entry.id   f26b91b53b8cd3f5feef9022c18f1c04
#
_cell.length_a   1.000
_cell.length_b   1.000
_cell.length_c   1.000
_cell.angle_alpha   90.00
_cell.angle_beta   90.00
_cell.angle_gamma   90.00
#
_symmetry.space_group_name_H-M   'P 1'
#
loop_
_entity.id
_entity.type
_entity.pdbx_description
1 polymer ?
#
loop_
_entity_poly.entity_id
_entity_poly.type
_entity_poly.pdbx_seq_one_letter_code
_entity_poly.pdbx_strand_id
1 'polypeptide(L)'
;GIKTAQANQVRASADSSDMAAVLDYLGTHYAEPNEANFGQAEGKNVVYIHLESMQQFLIDLSLTDETGMTAEVTPFLNSLYHSSDSYSYSNIFHQTGQGKTSDAELMLDNSLFGLPQGSAFTQIGADNTFQSAPAILGETFGYTSAVFHGNVGSFWDRDNVYKSFDYDYFFDADSSYTLTDENSVEYGLKDKLFFQESAQYLEQLPQPFYAKFITVSNHFPFPEDEMNNTFTLDTGDETIDGYFNTARYADEALAEFFQYMKDAGLYDNTLFVLYGDHFGISSSRNETLAPLIGANPDLWGAYDDAMMQRVPFIIHNPGSGTGQISDVYGGQIDILPTVMHLLGVDTSAYVQLGQDLMSAQNEGIVVFRNGSIVTSEYTILGNTVYHTQTGTLAYQTEEVVEKVAQIRAQAELQLAISDQITNGDLLRFYTPDGFTPVDKSLHNYVD
;
A
#
# COMPACT_ATOMS: atom_id res chain seq x y z
N GLY A 1 -23.96 1.58 -18.96
CA GLY A 1 -24.78 0.39 -18.86
C GLY A 1 -25.55 0.30 -17.54
N ILE A 2 -26.20 -0.82 -17.29
CA ILE A 2 -27.07 -1.04 -16.11
C ILE A 2 -26.30 -0.81 -14.80
N LYS A 3 -25.04 -1.27 -14.69
CA LYS A 3 -24.22 -1.08 -13.49
C LYS A 3 -23.92 0.40 -13.20
N THR A 4 -23.66 1.19 -14.22
CA THR A 4 -23.44 2.64 -14.07
C THR A 4 -24.71 3.34 -13.62
N ALA A 5 -25.87 2.96 -14.16
CA ALA A 5 -27.16 3.52 -13.76
C ALA A 5 -27.49 3.17 -12.30
N GLN A 6 -27.21 1.95 -11.85
CA GLN A 6 -27.41 1.54 -10.46
C GLN A 6 -26.46 2.29 -9.50
N ALA A 7 -25.18 2.45 -9.87
CA ALA A 7 -24.23 3.21 -9.07
C ALA A 7 -24.65 4.68 -8.95
N ASN A 8 -25.11 5.32 -10.03
CA ASN A 8 -25.62 6.67 -10.00
C ASN A 8 -26.88 6.81 -9.13
N GLN A 9 -27.75 5.79 -9.13
CA GLN A 9 -28.95 5.78 -8.29
C GLN A 9 -28.61 5.68 -6.81
N VAL A 10 -27.64 4.84 -6.41
CA VAL A 10 -27.17 4.75 -5.03
C VAL A 10 -26.62 6.08 -4.55
N ARG A 11 -25.79 6.73 -5.36
CA ARG A 11 -25.25 8.05 -5.04
C ARG A 11 -26.35 9.10 -4.91
N ALA A 12 -27.28 9.12 -5.85
CA ALA A 12 -28.37 10.11 -5.85
C ALA A 12 -29.34 9.96 -4.69
N SER A 13 -29.56 8.73 -4.20
CA SER A 13 -30.45 8.45 -3.09
C SER A 13 -29.81 8.60 -1.71
N ALA A 14 -28.46 8.72 -1.65
CA ALA A 14 -27.76 8.91 -0.38
C ALA A 14 -27.98 10.33 0.16
N ASP A 15 -28.05 10.42 1.49
CA ASP A 15 -28.17 11.71 2.18
C ASP A 15 -27.32 11.75 3.46
N SER A 16 -27.35 12.89 4.16
CA SER A 16 -26.55 13.09 5.37
C SER A 16 -26.85 12.11 6.50
N SER A 17 -28.03 11.51 6.54
CA SER A 17 -28.38 10.52 7.55
C SER A 17 -27.59 9.22 7.41
N ASP A 18 -27.09 8.92 6.20
CA ASP A 18 -26.28 7.73 5.94
C ASP A 18 -24.90 7.82 6.63
N MET A 19 -24.46 9.00 7.02
CA MET A 19 -23.22 9.18 7.80
C MET A 19 -23.32 8.66 9.22
N ALA A 20 -24.51 8.47 9.78
CA ALA A 20 -24.68 8.05 11.17
C ALA A 20 -23.99 6.70 11.44
N ALA A 21 -24.18 5.71 10.56
CA ALA A 21 -23.54 4.40 10.69
C ALA A 21 -22.02 4.49 10.56
N VAL A 22 -21.52 5.34 9.68
CA VAL A 22 -20.07 5.58 9.50
C VAL A 22 -19.46 6.16 10.76
N LEU A 23 -20.06 7.22 11.30
CA LEU A 23 -19.56 7.89 12.51
C LEU A 23 -19.63 6.98 13.74
N ASP A 24 -20.68 6.17 13.86
CA ASP A 24 -20.79 5.16 14.92
C ASP A 24 -19.68 4.11 14.82
N TYR A 25 -19.42 3.59 13.63
CA TYR A 25 -18.31 2.66 13.40
C TYR A 25 -16.96 3.28 13.83
N LEU A 26 -16.69 4.49 13.36
CA LEU A 26 -15.44 5.19 13.70
C LEU A 26 -15.29 5.43 15.20
N GLY A 27 -16.37 5.86 15.86
CA GLY A 27 -16.36 6.09 17.32
C GLY A 27 -16.08 4.82 18.12
N THR A 28 -16.56 3.67 17.63
CA THR A 28 -16.36 2.36 18.27
C THR A 28 -14.98 1.78 18.00
N HIS A 29 -14.40 2.00 16.81
CA HIS A 29 -13.19 1.33 16.36
C HIS A 29 -11.96 2.27 16.24
N TYR A 30 -12.09 3.53 16.61
CA TYR A 30 -10.93 4.43 16.62
C TYR A 30 -9.86 3.91 17.59
N ALA A 31 -8.64 3.77 17.09
CA ALA A 31 -7.49 3.36 17.88
C ALA A 31 -6.65 4.59 18.25
N GLU A 32 -6.58 4.90 19.53
CA GLU A 32 -5.80 6.02 20.04
C GLU A 32 -4.32 5.88 19.68
N PRO A 33 -3.64 6.98 19.35
CA PRO A 33 -2.20 6.91 19.09
C PRO A 33 -1.43 6.49 20.34
N ASN A 34 -0.30 5.83 20.12
CA ASN A 34 0.68 5.59 21.18
C ASN A 34 1.39 6.92 21.45
N GLU A 35 1.30 7.41 22.67
CA GLU A 35 1.89 8.70 23.07
C GLU A 35 3.40 8.79 22.82
N ALA A 36 4.13 7.66 22.95
CA ALA A 36 5.56 7.62 22.69
C ALA A 36 5.90 7.84 21.22
N ASN A 37 4.99 7.52 20.30
CA ASN A 37 5.22 7.60 18.86
C ASN A 37 4.56 8.80 18.20
N PHE A 38 3.53 9.35 18.81
CA PHE A 38 2.79 10.49 18.25
C PHE A 38 3.70 11.69 18.02
N GLY A 39 3.74 12.20 16.79
CA GLY A 39 4.52 13.36 16.44
C GLY A 39 6.03 13.14 16.30
N GLN A 40 6.53 11.91 16.36
CA GLN A 40 7.97 11.63 16.21
C GLN A 40 8.58 12.17 14.92
N ALA A 41 7.80 12.27 13.85
CA ALA A 41 8.25 12.76 12.56
C ALA A 41 7.55 14.07 12.17
N GLU A 42 6.99 14.81 13.12
CA GLU A 42 6.30 16.06 12.85
C GLU A 42 7.20 17.05 12.11
N GLY A 43 6.67 17.62 11.02
CA GLY A 43 7.37 18.61 10.20
C GLY A 43 8.37 18.03 9.21
N LYS A 44 8.60 16.71 9.21
CA LYS A 44 9.50 16.06 8.23
C LYS A 44 8.83 15.93 6.88
N ASN A 45 9.66 15.93 5.83
CA ASN A 45 9.21 15.47 4.52
C ASN A 45 8.76 14.03 4.61
N VAL A 46 7.82 13.64 3.77
CA VAL A 46 7.36 12.26 3.64
C VAL A 46 7.58 11.79 2.21
N VAL A 47 8.25 10.65 2.07
CA VAL A 47 8.40 9.96 0.80
C VAL A 47 7.73 8.60 0.91
N TYR A 48 6.66 8.40 0.14
CA TYR A 48 6.03 7.09 -0.03
C TYR A 48 6.63 6.41 -1.25
N ILE A 49 7.05 5.17 -1.06
CA ILE A 49 7.53 4.35 -2.17
C ILE A 49 6.61 3.15 -2.33
N HIS A 50 5.88 3.15 -3.41
CA HIS A 50 4.96 2.11 -3.83
C HIS A 50 5.77 1.05 -4.58
N LEU A 51 5.98 -0.10 -3.93
CA LEU A 51 6.80 -1.20 -4.46
C LEU A 51 5.91 -2.14 -5.26
N GLU A 52 5.93 -2.00 -6.59
CA GLU A 52 5.12 -2.82 -7.48
C GLU A 52 5.41 -4.30 -7.30
N SER A 53 4.37 -5.08 -7.03
CA SER A 53 4.40 -6.55 -6.96
C SER A 53 5.39 -7.16 -5.96
N MET A 54 5.84 -6.40 -4.97
CA MET A 54 6.74 -6.91 -3.94
C MET A 54 5.97 -7.68 -2.87
N GLN A 55 6.42 -8.90 -2.58
CA GLN A 55 5.86 -9.75 -1.52
C GLN A 55 6.84 -9.89 -0.36
N GLN A 56 6.32 -10.09 0.83
CA GLN A 56 7.12 -10.16 2.07
C GLN A 56 8.19 -11.25 2.02
N PHE A 57 7.94 -12.36 1.33
CA PHE A 57 8.91 -13.46 1.29
C PHE A 57 10.26 -13.08 0.68
N LEU A 58 10.33 -11.97 -0.07
CA LEU A 58 11.59 -11.45 -0.63
C LEU A 58 12.54 -10.93 0.46
N ILE A 59 12.00 -10.48 1.58
CA ILE A 59 12.83 -9.95 2.68
C ILE A 59 13.66 -11.08 3.28
N ASP A 60 14.97 -10.84 3.37
CA ASP A 60 15.96 -11.80 3.89
C ASP A 60 16.10 -13.08 3.06
N LEU A 61 15.55 -13.11 1.83
CA LEU A 61 15.69 -14.27 0.96
C LEU A 61 17.02 -14.25 0.21
N SER A 62 17.77 -15.33 0.32
CA SER A 62 18.93 -15.62 -0.52
C SER A 62 18.60 -16.76 -1.46
N LEU A 63 19.00 -16.62 -2.73
CA LEU A 63 18.84 -17.66 -3.74
C LEU A 63 20.20 -18.20 -4.16
N THR A 64 20.28 -19.51 -4.35
CA THR A 64 21.38 -20.16 -5.08
C THR A 64 20.84 -20.51 -6.46
N ASP A 65 21.42 -19.91 -7.49
CA ASP A 65 20.97 -20.12 -8.86
C ASP A 65 21.60 -21.36 -9.54
N GLU A 66 21.26 -21.59 -10.81
CA GLU A 66 21.74 -22.74 -11.58
C GLU A 66 23.28 -22.74 -11.80
N THR A 67 23.92 -21.57 -11.67
CA THR A 67 25.39 -21.44 -11.78
C THR A 67 26.10 -21.73 -10.45
N GLY A 68 25.34 -21.92 -9.37
CA GLY A 68 25.88 -22.07 -8.01
C GLY A 68 26.13 -20.75 -7.29
N MET A 69 25.82 -19.60 -7.89
CA MET A 69 25.91 -18.29 -7.26
C MET A 69 24.81 -18.14 -6.20
N THR A 70 25.21 -17.71 -5.01
CA THR A 70 24.26 -17.37 -3.93
C THR A 70 24.28 -15.86 -3.68
N ALA A 71 23.09 -15.24 -3.67
CA ALA A 71 22.94 -13.82 -3.39
C ALA A 71 21.58 -13.52 -2.78
N GLU A 72 21.50 -12.44 -1.99
CA GLU A 72 20.23 -11.89 -1.53
C GLU A 72 19.45 -11.31 -2.72
N VAL A 73 18.14 -11.47 -2.71
CA VAL A 73 17.30 -10.89 -3.76
C VAL A 73 17.14 -9.38 -3.56
N THR A 74 16.90 -8.95 -2.33
CA THR A 74 16.68 -7.54 -1.99
C THR A 74 17.62 -7.07 -0.88
N PRO A 75 18.94 -6.98 -1.13
CA PRO A 75 19.90 -6.64 -0.08
C PRO A 75 19.67 -5.26 0.53
N PHE A 76 19.24 -4.28 -0.26
CA PHE A 76 18.95 -2.94 0.26
C PHE A 76 17.72 -2.94 1.18
N LEU A 77 16.60 -3.51 0.72
CA LEU A 77 15.40 -3.64 1.54
C LEU A 77 15.67 -4.44 2.82
N ASN A 78 16.49 -5.48 2.74
CA ASN A 78 16.90 -6.27 3.90
C ASN A 78 17.63 -5.40 4.93
N SER A 79 18.59 -4.59 4.48
CA SER A 79 19.32 -3.68 5.36
C SER A 79 18.42 -2.62 5.98
N LEU A 80 17.47 -2.10 5.20
CA LEU A 80 16.51 -1.13 5.68
C LEU A 80 15.54 -1.73 6.71
N TYR A 81 15.08 -2.95 6.44
CA TYR A 81 14.20 -3.71 7.33
C TYR A 81 14.82 -3.92 8.72
N HIS A 82 16.11 -4.17 8.78
CA HIS A 82 16.86 -4.40 10.03
C HIS A 82 17.50 -3.13 10.61
N SER A 83 17.30 -1.96 9.98
CA SER A 83 17.88 -0.71 10.45
C SER A 83 17.34 -0.33 11.82
N SER A 84 18.22 0.21 12.68
CA SER A 84 17.84 0.78 13.98
C SER A 84 16.94 2.03 13.87
N ASP A 85 16.76 2.55 12.67
CA ASP A 85 15.91 3.70 12.38
C ASP A 85 14.59 3.31 11.71
N SER A 86 14.32 2.01 11.54
CA SER A 86 13.14 1.52 10.83
C SER A 86 12.14 0.83 11.74
N TYR A 87 10.88 1.24 11.65
CA TYR A 87 9.76 0.42 12.07
C TYR A 87 9.42 -0.53 10.93
N SER A 88 9.69 -1.82 11.11
CA SER A 88 9.49 -2.84 10.10
C SER A 88 8.42 -3.83 10.56
N TYR A 89 7.62 -4.31 9.61
CA TYR A 89 6.47 -5.15 9.90
C TYR A 89 6.57 -6.45 9.13
N SER A 90 6.32 -7.58 9.80
CA SER A 90 6.40 -8.91 9.18
C SER A 90 5.05 -9.47 8.74
N ASN A 91 3.94 -8.90 9.20
CA ASN A 91 2.60 -9.45 9.00
C ASN A 91 1.60 -8.41 8.48
N ILE A 92 2.00 -7.65 7.46
CA ILE A 92 1.11 -6.71 6.77
C ILE A 92 0.67 -7.34 5.45
N PHE A 93 -0.63 -7.31 5.19
CA PHE A 93 -1.25 -7.96 4.03
C PHE A 93 -1.74 -6.91 3.04
N HIS A 94 -1.62 -7.20 1.74
CA HIS A 94 -2.34 -6.39 0.76
C HIS A 94 -3.83 -6.76 0.80
N GLN A 95 -4.66 -5.76 0.53
CA GLN A 95 -6.12 -5.90 0.60
C GLN A 95 -6.77 -5.42 -0.71
N THR A 96 -5.99 -5.43 -1.78
CA THR A 96 -6.46 -4.98 -3.10
C THR A 96 -7.42 -5.99 -3.69
N GLY A 97 -8.36 -5.48 -4.49
CA GLY A 97 -9.23 -6.27 -5.33
C GLY A 97 -8.83 -6.14 -6.80
N GLN A 98 -9.81 -6.02 -7.69
CA GLN A 98 -9.60 -5.92 -9.13
C GLN A 98 -8.88 -4.63 -9.55
N GLY A 99 -8.93 -3.59 -8.74
CA GLY A 99 -8.21 -2.34 -8.97
C GLY A 99 -6.70 -2.40 -8.72
N LYS A 100 -6.20 -3.48 -8.13
CA LYS A 100 -4.77 -3.76 -7.91
C LYS A 100 -4.00 -2.54 -7.39
N THR A 101 -3.05 -2.03 -8.17
CA THR A 101 -2.22 -0.87 -7.81
C THR A 101 -3.07 0.34 -7.42
N SER A 102 -4.15 0.61 -8.15
CA SER A 102 -5.03 1.74 -7.83
C SER A 102 -5.80 1.55 -6.52
N ASP A 103 -6.15 0.32 -6.15
CA ASP A 103 -6.76 0.02 -4.86
C ASP A 103 -5.78 0.27 -3.71
N ALA A 104 -4.51 -0.12 -3.89
CA ALA A 104 -3.47 0.16 -2.91
C ALA A 104 -3.30 1.67 -2.69
N GLU A 105 -3.28 2.45 -3.77
CA GLU A 105 -3.20 3.92 -3.67
C GLU A 105 -4.40 4.52 -2.94
N LEU A 106 -5.59 4.01 -3.18
CA LEU A 106 -6.79 4.47 -2.47
C LEU A 106 -6.67 4.23 -0.96
N MET A 107 -6.21 3.05 -0.56
CA MET A 107 -6.00 2.72 0.85
C MET A 107 -4.92 3.59 1.49
N LEU A 108 -3.81 3.80 0.79
CA LEU A 108 -2.70 4.61 1.30
C LEU A 108 -3.05 6.07 1.53
N ASP A 109 -3.80 6.66 0.61
CA ASP A 109 -4.15 8.08 0.68
C ASP A 109 -5.44 8.36 1.47
N ASN A 110 -6.32 7.38 1.62
CA ASN A 110 -7.67 7.61 2.18
C ASN A 110 -8.07 6.67 3.31
N SER A 111 -7.37 5.56 3.50
CA SER A 111 -7.80 4.49 4.42
C SER A 111 -9.24 4.00 4.12
N LEU A 112 -9.53 3.79 2.84
CA LEU A 112 -10.77 3.24 2.29
C LEU A 112 -10.44 2.06 1.39
N PHE A 113 -11.31 1.05 1.38
CA PHE A 113 -11.13 -0.11 0.50
C PHE A 113 -11.49 0.20 -0.95
N GLY A 114 -10.87 -0.52 -1.88
CA GLY A 114 -11.33 -0.59 -3.26
C GLY A 114 -12.71 -1.22 -3.38
N LEU A 115 -13.31 -1.13 -4.55
CA LEU A 115 -14.64 -1.67 -4.81
C LEU A 115 -14.64 -3.21 -4.89
N PRO A 116 -15.80 -3.84 -4.64
CA PRO A 116 -15.94 -5.30 -4.85
C PRO A 116 -15.64 -5.74 -6.27
N GLN A 117 -15.91 -4.89 -7.26
CA GLN A 117 -15.66 -5.14 -8.68
C GLN A 117 -15.09 -3.90 -9.36
N GLY A 118 -14.11 -4.10 -10.23
CA GLY A 118 -13.46 -3.03 -10.95
C GLY A 118 -12.54 -2.16 -10.09
N SER A 119 -12.18 -1.01 -10.62
CA SER A 119 -11.31 -0.05 -9.94
C SER A 119 -12.12 1.15 -9.43
N ALA A 120 -11.97 1.48 -8.16
CA ALA A 120 -12.54 2.70 -7.59
C ALA A 120 -12.01 3.95 -8.31
N PHE A 121 -10.73 3.95 -8.70
CA PHE A 121 -10.15 5.07 -9.43
C PHE A 121 -10.94 5.41 -10.69
N THR A 122 -11.22 4.40 -11.50
CA THR A 122 -11.92 4.62 -12.78
C THR A 122 -13.41 4.83 -12.63
N GLN A 123 -14.02 4.31 -11.56
CA GLN A 123 -15.49 4.36 -11.39
C GLN A 123 -15.96 5.57 -10.60
N ILE A 124 -15.23 5.97 -9.54
CA ILE A 124 -15.68 7.03 -8.63
C ILE A 124 -14.58 8.02 -8.24
N GLY A 125 -13.33 7.74 -8.55
CA GLY A 125 -12.21 8.53 -8.03
C GLY A 125 -12.20 9.99 -8.49
N ALA A 126 -12.64 10.27 -9.72
CA ALA A 126 -12.73 11.63 -10.23
C ALA A 126 -13.92 12.42 -9.67
N ASP A 127 -14.98 11.73 -9.23
CA ASP A 127 -16.26 12.36 -8.90
C ASP A 127 -16.51 12.48 -7.40
N ASN A 128 -15.97 11.59 -6.59
CA ASN A 128 -16.21 11.57 -5.15
C ASN A 128 -15.45 12.65 -4.40
N THR A 129 -15.95 12.95 -3.21
CA THR A 129 -15.29 13.79 -2.21
C THR A 129 -14.44 12.91 -1.32
N PHE A 130 -13.19 13.33 -1.04
CA PHE A 130 -12.23 12.60 -0.23
C PHE A 130 -11.62 13.47 0.87
N GLN A 131 -11.13 12.83 1.92
CA GLN A 131 -10.30 13.39 2.97
C GLN A 131 -8.90 12.77 2.87
N SER A 132 -8.24 12.99 1.75
CA SER A 132 -6.97 12.35 1.43
C SER A 132 -5.79 12.96 2.20
N ALA A 133 -4.74 12.17 2.36
CA ALA A 133 -3.54 12.61 3.06
C ALA A 133 -2.96 13.93 2.52
N PRO A 134 -2.81 14.15 1.21
CA PRO A 134 -2.31 15.43 0.71
C PRO A 134 -3.18 16.62 1.11
N ALA A 135 -4.51 16.45 1.12
CA ALA A 135 -5.42 17.51 1.53
C ALA A 135 -5.30 17.84 3.02
N ILE A 136 -5.22 16.81 3.86
CA ILE A 136 -5.06 16.98 5.31
C ILE A 136 -3.74 17.68 5.63
N LEU A 137 -2.64 17.22 5.04
CA LEU A 137 -1.31 17.75 5.30
C LEU A 137 -1.10 19.15 4.66
N GLY A 138 -1.67 19.38 3.49
CA GLY A 138 -1.50 20.63 2.76
C GLY A 138 -2.07 21.82 3.50
N GLU A 139 -3.31 21.74 3.93
CA GLU A 139 -3.99 22.86 4.57
C GLU A 139 -3.56 23.08 6.03
N THR A 140 -3.50 22.00 6.80
CA THR A 140 -3.26 22.10 8.26
C THR A 140 -1.79 22.25 8.57
N PHE A 141 -0.90 21.65 7.80
CA PHE A 141 0.52 21.55 8.11
C PHE A 141 1.44 22.19 7.06
N GLY A 142 0.90 22.77 6.01
CA GLY A 142 1.66 23.47 4.97
C GLY A 142 2.50 22.60 4.07
N TYR A 143 2.15 21.32 3.90
CA TYR A 143 2.86 20.40 3.00
C TYR A 143 2.57 20.71 1.54
N THR A 144 3.59 20.60 0.71
CA THR A 144 3.46 20.53 -0.74
C THR A 144 3.40 19.07 -1.15
N SER A 145 2.47 18.69 -1.99
CA SER A 145 2.28 17.28 -2.35
C SER A 145 2.54 17.02 -3.83
N ALA A 146 3.13 15.86 -4.12
CA ALA A 146 3.47 15.45 -5.48
C ALA A 146 3.37 13.94 -5.65
N VAL A 147 2.98 13.52 -6.86
CA VAL A 147 3.06 12.11 -7.29
C VAL A 147 4.03 12.02 -8.46
N PHE A 148 4.86 10.98 -8.42
CA PHE A 148 5.83 10.65 -9.46
C PHE A 148 5.50 9.28 -10.03
N HIS A 149 5.24 9.20 -11.33
CA HIS A 149 4.96 7.95 -12.00
C HIS A 149 5.42 7.99 -13.46
N GLY A 150 6.24 7.05 -13.87
CA GLY A 150 6.86 7.02 -15.19
C GLY A 150 5.96 6.51 -16.33
N ASN A 151 4.64 6.57 -16.19
CA ASN A 151 3.64 6.23 -17.21
C ASN A 151 2.73 7.43 -17.47
N VAL A 152 1.84 7.29 -18.46
CA VAL A 152 0.88 8.35 -18.81
C VAL A 152 -0.14 8.58 -17.69
N GLY A 153 -0.51 9.83 -17.48
CA GLY A 153 -1.39 10.24 -16.39
C GLY A 153 -2.81 9.73 -16.49
N SER A 154 -3.28 9.35 -17.68
CA SER A 154 -4.61 8.80 -17.90
C SER A 154 -4.77 7.34 -17.47
N PHE A 155 -3.68 6.62 -17.26
CA PHE A 155 -3.73 5.23 -16.79
C PHE A 155 -4.36 5.17 -15.39
N TRP A 156 -5.41 4.34 -15.22
CA TRP A 156 -6.26 4.29 -14.01
C TRP A 156 -6.97 5.62 -13.73
N ASP A 157 -7.09 6.54 -14.70
CA ASP A 157 -7.67 7.88 -14.53
C ASP A 157 -6.94 8.71 -13.46
N ARG A 158 -5.66 8.47 -13.25
CA ARG A 158 -4.86 9.07 -12.18
C ARG A 158 -4.87 10.60 -12.19
N ASP A 159 -4.76 11.21 -13.35
CA ASP A 159 -4.76 12.66 -13.50
C ASP A 159 -6.02 13.31 -12.87
N ASN A 160 -7.18 12.72 -13.08
CA ASN A 160 -8.43 13.22 -12.49
C ASN A 160 -8.58 12.82 -11.02
N VAL A 161 -8.15 11.60 -10.65
CA VAL A 161 -8.24 11.12 -9.27
C VAL A 161 -7.34 11.93 -8.34
N TYR A 162 -6.14 12.27 -8.78
CA TYR A 162 -5.20 13.05 -7.95
C TYR A 162 -5.69 14.48 -7.69
N LYS A 163 -6.48 15.03 -8.60
CA LYS A 163 -7.21 16.30 -8.35
C LYS A 163 -8.18 16.16 -7.18
N SER A 164 -8.90 15.03 -7.12
CA SER A 164 -9.80 14.72 -6.00
C SER A 164 -9.06 14.51 -4.68
N PHE A 165 -7.83 14.05 -4.71
CA PHE A 165 -6.98 13.84 -3.53
C PHE A 165 -6.22 15.10 -3.11
N ASP A 166 -6.28 16.16 -3.90
CA ASP A 166 -5.63 17.45 -3.65
C ASP A 166 -4.09 17.41 -3.78
N TYR A 167 -3.56 16.57 -4.66
CA TYR A 167 -2.13 16.64 -4.99
C TYR A 167 -1.82 17.93 -5.75
N ASP A 168 -0.78 18.63 -5.34
CA ASP A 168 -0.32 19.86 -5.98
C ASP A 168 0.32 19.61 -7.33
N TYR A 169 1.09 18.52 -7.45
CA TYR A 169 1.83 18.19 -8.67
C TYR A 169 1.68 16.72 -9.02
N PHE A 170 1.68 16.44 -10.32
CA PHE A 170 1.75 15.09 -10.86
C PHE A 170 2.80 15.05 -11.98
N PHE A 171 3.93 14.39 -11.69
CA PHE A 171 5.02 14.20 -12.65
C PHE A 171 4.84 12.85 -13.33
N ASP A 172 4.48 12.87 -14.62
CA ASP A 172 4.16 11.69 -15.42
C ASP A 172 4.90 11.68 -16.76
N ALA A 173 4.63 10.63 -17.57
CA ALA A 173 5.25 10.50 -18.89
C ALA A 173 4.76 11.54 -19.91
N ASP A 174 3.60 12.15 -19.69
CA ASP A 174 3.07 13.18 -20.61
C ASP A 174 3.80 14.51 -20.47
N SER A 175 4.26 14.85 -19.28
CA SER A 175 4.82 16.18 -18.98
C SER A 175 6.26 16.19 -18.46
N SER A 176 6.73 15.09 -17.86
CA SER A 176 7.98 15.09 -17.08
C SER A 176 9.01 14.07 -17.52
N TYR A 177 8.61 13.00 -18.18
CA TYR A 177 9.49 11.90 -18.60
C TYR A 177 9.32 11.63 -20.09
N THR A 178 10.42 11.29 -20.77
CA THR A 178 10.37 10.84 -22.17
C THR A 178 10.62 9.35 -22.24
N LEU A 179 9.63 8.59 -22.70
CA LEU A 179 9.71 7.14 -22.82
C LEU A 179 10.27 6.75 -24.21
N THR A 180 11.17 5.77 -24.19
CA THR A 180 11.69 5.10 -25.39
C THR A 180 11.64 3.59 -25.19
N ASP A 181 11.79 2.80 -26.24
CA ASP A 181 11.81 1.34 -26.13
C ASP A 181 12.97 0.84 -25.25
N GLU A 182 14.10 1.58 -25.24
CA GLU A 182 15.29 1.20 -24.47
C GLU A 182 15.17 1.53 -22.97
N ASN A 183 14.50 2.63 -22.61
CA ASN A 183 14.44 3.12 -21.23
C ASN A 183 13.19 2.72 -20.47
N SER A 184 12.26 2.03 -21.10
CA SER A 184 10.97 1.72 -20.52
C SER A 184 10.60 0.24 -20.63
N VAL A 185 9.71 -0.19 -19.75
CA VAL A 185 8.96 -1.44 -19.82
C VAL A 185 7.53 -1.12 -20.24
N GLU A 186 6.66 -2.12 -20.40
CA GLU A 186 5.28 -1.91 -20.86
C GLU A 186 4.51 -0.85 -20.05
N TYR A 187 4.77 -0.75 -18.75
CA TYR A 187 4.03 0.09 -17.82
C TYR A 187 4.72 1.40 -17.44
N GLY A 188 5.87 1.71 -18.04
CA GLY A 188 6.53 2.98 -17.81
C GLY A 188 8.05 2.96 -17.81
N LEU A 189 8.65 4.05 -17.37
CA LEU A 189 10.09 4.25 -17.28
C LEU A 189 10.72 3.27 -16.28
N LYS A 190 11.84 2.65 -16.65
CA LYS A 190 12.59 1.73 -15.76
C LYS A 190 12.99 2.43 -14.47
N ASP A 191 12.86 1.72 -13.34
CA ASP A 191 12.94 2.31 -12.01
C ASP A 191 14.22 3.10 -11.72
N LYS A 192 15.39 2.62 -12.13
CA LYS A 192 16.65 3.38 -11.92
C LYS A 192 16.61 4.74 -12.59
N LEU A 193 16.17 4.79 -13.85
CA LEU A 193 16.03 6.01 -14.62
C LEU A 193 14.90 6.89 -14.07
N PHE A 194 13.82 6.27 -13.65
CA PHE A 194 12.69 6.96 -13.04
C PHE A 194 13.11 7.74 -11.80
N PHE A 195 13.79 7.11 -10.86
CA PHE A 195 14.28 7.79 -9.66
C PHE A 195 15.31 8.87 -9.97
N GLN A 196 16.23 8.60 -10.90
CA GLN A 196 17.25 9.56 -11.31
C GLN A 196 16.63 10.83 -11.90
N GLU A 197 15.67 10.67 -12.81
CA GLU A 197 15.00 11.82 -13.43
C GLU A 197 14.06 12.53 -12.47
N SER A 198 13.42 11.80 -11.55
CA SER A 198 12.53 12.38 -10.54
C SER A 198 13.26 13.26 -9.52
N ALA A 199 14.51 12.96 -9.22
CA ALA A 199 15.30 13.70 -8.22
C ALA A 199 15.35 15.20 -8.50
N GLN A 200 15.47 15.60 -9.75
CA GLN A 200 15.51 17.02 -10.14
C GLN A 200 14.21 17.77 -9.79
N TYR A 201 13.08 17.09 -9.88
CA TYR A 201 11.78 17.69 -9.52
C TYR A 201 11.58 17.72 -8.02
N LEU A 202 11.98 16.64 -7.34
CA LEU A 202 11.87 16.51 -5.88
C LEU A 202 12.66 17.59 -5.15
N GLU A 203 13.88 17.88 -5.63
CA GLU A 203 14.74 18.90 -5.04
C GLU A 203 14.17 20.31 -5.12
N GLN A 204 13.26 20.56 -6.06
CA GLN A 204 12.63 21.87 -6.27
C GLN A 204 11.33 22.03 -5.47
N LEU A 205 10.80 20.97 -4.86
CA LEU A 205 9.56 21.07 -4.09
C LEU A 205 9.79 21.86 -2.81
N PRO A 206 8.87 22.79 -2.48
CA PRO A 206 8.87 23.39 -1.16
C PRO A 206 8.74 22.37 -0.05
N GLN A 207 9.54 22.54 1.01
CA GLN A 207 9.49 21.66 2.18
C GLN A 207 8.61 22.28 3.28
N PRO A 208 7.91 21.47 4.08
CA PRO A 208 7.86 20.01 4.00
C PRO A 208 7.05 19.54 2.80
N PHE A 209 7.43 18.41 2.22
CA PHE A 209 6.69 17.82 1.10
C PHE A 209 6.19 16.41 1.43
N TYR A 210 5.12 16.03 0.76
CA TYR A 210 4.53 14.69 0.74
C TYR A 210 4.62 14.18 -0.69
N ALA A 211 5.55 13.28 -0.95
CA ALA A 211 5.87 12.81 -2.29
C ALA A 211 5.65 11.29 -2.39
N LYS A 212 4.89 10.86 -3.39
CA LYS A 212 4.61 9.44 -3.65
C LYS A 212 5.26 9.02 -4.96
N PHE A 213 6.05 7.94 -4.91
CA PHE A 213 6.71 7.33 -6.07
C PHE A 213 6.10 5.99 -6.37
N ILE A 214 5.62 5.80 -7.60
CA ILE A 214 5.01 4.55 -8.06
C ILE A 214 5.97 3.89 -9.02
N THR A 215 6.59 2.78 -8.59
CA THR A 215 7.54 2.01 -9.39
C THR A 215 6.83 1.08 -10.38
N VAL A 216 7.53 0.64 -11.42
CA VAL A 216 6.94 -0.18 -12.50
C VAL A 216 7.80 -1.37 -12.93
N SER A 217 9.11 -1.39 -12.66
CA SER A 217 10.00 -2.39 -13.25
C SER A 217 9.72 -3.82 -12.80
N ASN A 218 9.25 -3.99 -11.56
CA ASN A 218 8.87 -5.30 -11.02
C ASN A 218 7.40 -5.61 -11.29
N HIS A 219 6.98 -5.51 -12.55
CA HIS A 219 5.60 -5.74 -12.97
C HIS A 219 5.47 -7.01 -13.81
N PHE A 220 4.37 -7.77 -13.61
CA PHE A 220 4.04 -8.93 -14.42
C PHE A 220 4.09 -8.58 -15.92
N PRO A 221 4.68 -9.39 -16.80
CA PRO A 221 5.21 -10.75 -16.61
C PRO A 221 6.68 -10.84 -16.17
N PHE A 222 7.25 -9.80 -15.61
CA PHE A 222 8.61 -9.73 -15.08
C PHE A 222 9.68 -10.02 -16.14
N PRO A 223 9.72 -9.27 -17.25
CA PRO A 223 10.66 -9.53 -18.33
C PRO A 223 12.10 -9.22 -17.91
N GLU A 224 13.00 -10.14 -18.23
CA GLU A 224 14.42 -9.96 -18.02
C GLU A 224 15.05 -9.17 -19.17
N ASP A 225 16.06 -8.37 -18.85
CA ASP A 225 16.91 -7.70 -19.82
C ASP A 225 18.36 -7.58 -19.27
N GLU A 226 19.23 -6.89 -19.98
CA GLU A 226 20.63 -6.73 -19.57
C GLU A 226 20.81 -6.04 -18.22
N MET A 227 19.79 -5.28 -17.77
CA MET A 227 19.84 -4.55 -16.50
C MET A 227 19.32 -5.36 -15.32
N ASN A 228 18.59 -6.45 -15.55
CA ASN A 228 17.91 -7.24 -14.51
C ASN A 228 18.07 -8.75 -14.73
N ASN A 229 19.30 -9.23 -14.85
CA ASN A 229 19.63 -10.63 -15.12
C ASN A 229 20.59 -11.23 -14.08
N THR A 230 20.48 -10.84 -12.83
CA THR A 230 21.41 -11.27 -11.75
C THR A 230 21.40 -12.77 -11.53
N PHE A 231 20.21 -13.40 -11.54
CA PHE A 231 20.04 -14.82 -11.27
C PHE A 231 19.77 -15.60 -12.56
N THR A 232 20.44 -16.74 -12.73
CA THR A 232 20.11 -17.72 -13.77
C THR A 232 19.24 -18.79 -13.15
N LEU A 233 17.93 -18.73 -13.39
CA LEU A 233 16.94 -19.66 -12.84
C LEU A 233 16.31 -20.49 -13.95
N ASP A 234 15.93 -21.72 -13.64
CA ASP A 234 15.29 -22.66 -14.54
C ASP A 234 14.24 -23.50 -13.80
N THR A 235 13.18 -22.84 -13.34
CA THR A 235 12.08 -23.51 -12.64
C THR A 235 11.07 -24.15 -13.60
N GLY A 236 11.17 -23.85 -14.88
CA GLY A 236 10.16 -24.20 -15.87
C GLY A 236 9.03 -23.17 -15.98
N ASP A 237 9.04 -22.11 -15.15
CA ASP A 237 8.10 -21.01 -15.19
C ASP A 237 8.85 -19.70 -15.35
N GLU A 238 8.79 -19.11 -16.56
CA GLU A 238 9.51 -17.87 -16.89
C GLU A 238 9.07 -16.68 -16.03
N THR A 239 7.82 -16.66 -15.59
CA THR A 239 7.29 -15.62 -14.70
C THR A 239 7.99 -15.64 -13.33
N ILE A 240 8.15 -16.81 -12.76
CA ILE A 240 8.89 -16.98 -11.49
C ILE A 240 10.35 -16.64 -11.68
N ASP A 241 10.98 -17.13 -12.75
CA ASP A 241 12.40 -16.89 -13.01
C ASP A 241 12.70 -15.40 -13.19
N GLY A 242 11.84 -14.69 -13.90
CA GLY A 242 11.97 -13.24 -14.09
C GLY A 242 11.69 -12.42 -12.86
N TYR A 243 10.78 -12.86 -11.99
CA TYR A 243 10.35 -12.12 -10.80
C TYR A 243 11.51 -11.77 -9.87
N PHE A 244 12.38 -12.71 -9.59
CA PHE A 244 13.52 -12.47 -8.70
C PHE A 244 14.53 -11.48 -9.31
N ASN A 245 14.71 -11.52 -10.62
CA ASN A 245 15.59 -10.59 -11.32
C ASN A 245 15.01 -9.17 -11.37
N THR A 246 13.72 -9.00 -11.65
CA THR A 246 13.10 -7.68 -11.63
C THR A 246 12.98 -7.12 -10.23
N ALA A 247 12.75 -7.96 -9.23
CA ALA A 247 12.76 -7.55 -7.82
C ALA A 247 14.16 -7.07 -7.39
N ARG A 248 15.22 -7.79 -7.78
CA ARG A 248 16.60 -7.37 -7.52
C ARG A 248 16.92 -6.01 -8.17
N TYR A 249 16.49 -5.82 -9.41
CA TYR A 249 16.66 -4.54 -10.10
C TYR A 249 15.95 -3.40 -9.37
N ALA A 250 14.70 -3.62 -8.95
CA ALA A 250 13.94 -2.63 -8.20
C ALA A 250 14.61 -2.28 -6.87
N ASP A 251 15.19 -3.26 -6.18
CA ASP A 251 15.94 -3.05 -4.95
C ASP A 251 17.20 -2.21 -5.17
N GLU A 252 17.95 -2.46 -6.24
CA GLU A 252 19.09 -1.65 -6.63
C GLU A 252 18.67 -0.21 -6.93
N ALA A 253 17.55 -0.03 -7.61
CA ALA A 253 16.99 1.30 -7.89
C ALA A 253 16.66 2.07 -6.60
N LEU A 254 16.12 1.39 -5.59
CA LEU A 254 15.86 1.98 -4.28
C LEU A 254 17.16 2.42 -3.58
N ALA A 255 18.19 1.59 -3.61
CA ALA A 255 19.48 1.95 -3.03
C ALA A 255 20.07 3.22 -3.66
N GLU A 256 20.00 3.33 -4.99
CA GLU A 256 20.42 4.51 -5.72
C GLU A 256 19.58 5.74 -5.34
N PHE A 257 18.27 5.59 -5.21
CA PHE A 257 17.39 6.68 -4.81
C PHE A 257 17.71 7.20 -3.40
N PHE A 258 17.92 6.31 -2.44
CA PHE A 258 18.31 6.72 -1.09
C PHE A 258 19.65 7.46 -1.09
N GLN A 259 20.58 7.05 -1.96
CA GLN A 259 21.85 7.78 -2.11
C GLN A 259 21.62 9.17 -2.69
N TYR A 260 20.72 9.33 -3.67
CA TYR A 260 20.32 10.66 -4.16
C TYR A 260 19.77 11.54 -3.06
N MET A 261 18.92 11.00 -2.19
CA MET A 261 18.37 11.75 -1.07
C MET A 261 19.45 12.23 -0.10
N LYS A 262 20.45 11.40 0.15
CA LYS A 262 21.61 11.76 0.97
C LYS A 262 22.43 12.87 0.31
N ASP A 263 22.74 12.71 -0.96
CA ASP A 263 23.54 13.68 -1.72
C ASP A 263 22.83 15.03 -1.84
N ALA A 264 21.51 15.04 -1.93
CA ALA A 264 20.71 16.27 -1.97
C ALA A 264 20.50 16.91 -0.60
N GLY A 265 20.96 16.30 0.48
CA GLY A 265 20.75 16.80 1.84
C GLY A 265 19.32 16.68 2.36
N LEU A 266 18.51 15.80 1.75
CA LEU A 266 17.11 15.61 2.10
C LEU A 266 16.88 14.41 3.03
N TYR A 267 17.82 13.47 3.06
CA TYR A 267 17.65 12.17 3.75
C TYR A 267 17.33 12.34 5.24
N ASP A 268 18.10 13.15 5.97
CA ASP A 268 17.98 13.28 7.43
C ASP A 268 16.65 13.88 7.87
N ASN A 269 16.00 14.64 7.01
CA ASN A 269 14.72 15.30 7.31
C ASN A 269 13.53 14.67 6.56
N THR A 270 13.64 13.40 6.22
CA THR A 270 12.60 12.70 5.46
C THR A 270 12.20 11.42 6.17
N LEU A 271 10.89 11.22 6.33
CA LEU A 271 10.28 9.95 6.72
C LEU A 271 9.99 9.15 5.45
N PHE A 272 10.59 7.96 5.35
CA PHE A 272 10.38 7.08 4.21
C PHE A 272 9.38 5.99 4.57
N VAL A 273 8.35 5.83 3.75
CA VAL A 273 7.32 4.80 3.92
C VAL A 273 7.33 3.91 2.68
N LEU A 274 7.75 2.66 2.83
CA LEU A 274 7.83 1.69 1.73
C LEU A 274 6.79 0.60 1.96
N TYR A 275 6.03 0.29 0.92
CA TYR A 275 5.00 -0.75 1.00
C TYR A 275 4.87 -1.49 -0.33
N GLY A 276 4.62 -2.82 -0.26
CA GLY A 276 4.20 -3.59 -1.43
C GLY A 276 2.72 -3.35 -1.73
N ASP A 277 2.38 -3.28 -3.01
CA ASP A 277 1.00 -2.98 -3.43
C ASP A 277 0.09 -4.21 -3.50
N HIS A 278 0.59 -5.31 -4.04
CA HIS A 278 -0.11 -6.60 -4.14
C HIS A 278 0.89 -7.73 -4.41
N PHE A 279 0.39 -8.96 -4.59
CA PHE A 279 1.26 -10.09 -4.93
C PHE A 279 1.87 -9.92 -6.33
N GLY A 280 3.07 -10.48 -6.51
CA GLY A 280 3.71 -10.62 -7.83
C GLY A 280 3.46 -11.99 -8.43
N ILE A 281 3.60 -13.03 -7.60
CA ILE A 281 3.39 -14.42 -7.99
C ILE A 281 1.98 -14.85 -7.60
N SER A 282 1.18 -15.23 -8.61
CA SER A 282 -0.19 -15.69 -8.38
C SER A 282 -0.23 -17.04 -7.65
N SER A 283 -1.32 -17.30 -6.93
CA SER A 283 -1.50 -18.52 -6.15
C SER A 283 -1.32 -19.80 -6.99
N SER A 284 -1.70 -19.78 -8.26
CA SER A 284 -1.55 -20.92 -9.17
C SER A 284 -0.08 -21.32 -9.42
N ARG A 285 0.87 -20.44 -9.12
CA ARG A 285 2.31 -20.66 -9.31
C ARG A 285 3.04 -21.00 -8.00
N ASN A 286 2.36 -20.96 -6.86
CA ASN A 286 3.00 -21.06 -5.55
C ASN A 286 3.67 -22.43 -5.31
N GLU A 287 3.13 -23.52 -5.85
CA GLU A 287 3.78 -24.82 -5.74
C GLU A 287 5.16 -24.87 -6.44
N THR A 288 5.28 -24.20 -7.59
CA THR A 288 6.57 -24.07 -8.29
C THR A 288 7.50 -23.12 -7.55
N LEU A 289 6.98 -22.09 -6.92
CA LEU A 289 7.74 -21.13 -6.12
C LEU A 289 8.27 -21.76 -4.83
N ALA A 290 7.51 -22.66 -4.21
CA ALA A 290 7.76 -23.17 -2.85
C ALA A 290 9.19 -23.63 -2.60
N PRO A 291 9.84 -24.43 -3.45
CA PRO A 291 11.21 -24.85 -3.22
C PRO A 291 12.22 -23.70 -3.12
N LEU A 292 12.01 -22.63 -3.88
CA LEU A 292 12.89 -21.45 -3.89
C LEU A 292 12.85 -20.68 -2.57
N ILE A 293 11.74 -20.76 -1.85
CA ILE A 293 11.57 -20.09 -0.55
C ILE A 293 11.68 -21.05 0.64
N GLY A 294 12.20 -22.27 0.41
CA GLY A 294 12.43 -23.26 1.45
C GLY A 294 11.18 -23.98 1.94
N ALA A 295 10.08 -23.95 1.17
CA ALA A 295 8.85 -24.65 1.51
C ALA A 295 8.70 -25.96 0.72
N ASN A 296 7.94 -26.90 1.31
CA ASN A 296 7.64 -28.18 0.65
C ASN A 296 6.36 -28.03 -0.18
N PRO A 297 6.43 -28.16 -1.54
CA PRO A 297 5.27 -28.03 -2.40
C PRO A 297 4.18 -29.08 -2.13
N ASP A 298 4.55 -30.26 -1.63
CA ASP A 298 3.60 -31.33 -1.33
C ASP A 298 2.69 -31.00 -0.13
N LEU A 299 3.12 -30.08 0.73
CA LEU A 299 2.38 -29.64 1.90
C LEU A 299 1.70 -28.28 1.70
N TRP A 300 1.82 -27.70 0.51
CA TRP A 300 1.26 -26.39 0.21
C TRP A 300 -0.26 -26.45 0.12
N GLY A 301 -0.94 -25.54 0.81
CA GLY A 301 -2.40 -25.47 0.83
C GLY A 301 -2.92 -24.04 0.85
N ALA A 302 -4.23 -23.91 1.04
CA ALA A 302 -4.91 -22.61 1.05
C ALA A 302 -4.39 -21.66 2.12
N TYR A 303 -4.00 -22.17 3.28
CA TYR A 303 -3.38 -21.36 4.34
C TYR A 303 -2.09 -20.72 3.83
N ASP A 304 -1.24 -21.49 3.15
CA ASP A 304 0.03 -20.97 2.61
C ASP A 304 -0.21 -19.90 1.56
N ASP A 305 -1.20 -20.08 0.69
CA ASP A 305 -1.60 -19.05 -0.28
C ASP A 305 -2.03 -17.76 0.42
N ALA A 306 -2.76 -17.85 1.52
CA ALA A 306 -3.17 -16.69 2.29
C ALA A 306 -1.96 -15.97 2.91
N MET A 307 -1.00 -16.71 3.45
CA MET A 307 0.22 -16.11 4.02
C MET A 307 1.12 -15.47 2.97
N MET A 308 1.04 -15.88 1.72
CA MET A 308 1.74 -15.26 0.60
C MET A 308 1.20 -13.88 0.21
N GLN A 309 0.07 -13.47 0.77
CA GLN A 309 -0.48 -12.13 0.54
C GLN A 309 0.17 -11.04 1.42
N ARG A 310 1.14 -11.41 2.25
CA ARG A 310 1.93 -10.44 3.00
C ARG A 310 2.83 -9.65 2.06
N VAL A 311 2.93 -8.35 2.35
CA VAL A 311 3.75 -7.39 1.59
C VAL A 311 4.74 -6.70 2.52
N PRO A 312 5.89 -6.23 2.02
CA PRO A 312 6.78 -5.41 2.82
C PRO A 312 6.09 -4.15 3.29
N PHE A 313 6.32 -3.78 4.54
CA PHE A 313 5.95 -2.48 5.08
C PHE A 313 7.04 -2.02 6.03
N ILE A 314 7.68 -0.89 5.68
CA ILE A 314 8.81 -0.32 6.41
C ILE A 314 8.59 1.18 6.53
N ILE A 315 8.68 1.71 7.75
CA ILE A 315 8.72 3.14 8.01
C ILE A 315 10.13 3.45 8.50
N HIS A 316 10.90 4.14 7.67
CA HIS A 316 12.28 4.50 7.96
C HIS A 316 12.37 5.97 8.35
N ASN A 317 12.81 6.22 9.59
CA ASN A 317 12.98 7.55 10.15
C ASN A 317 14.46 7.77 10.50
N PRO A 318 15.26 8.31 9.58
CA PRO A 318 16.70 8.44 9.76
C PRO A 318 17.09 9.15 11.04
N GLY A 319 18.02 8.56 11.78
CA GLY A 319 18.57 9.12 13.02
C GLY A 319 17.67 8.97 14.25
N SER A 320 16.51 8.36 14.14
CA SER A 320 15.56 8.23 15.26
C SER A 320 16.02 7.24 16.32
N GLY A 321 16.70 6.16 15.93
CA GLY A 321 17.10 5.10 16.84
C GLY A 321 15.92 4.32 17.45
N THR A 322 14.70 4.50 16.93
CA THR A 322 13.47 3.92 17.49
C THR A 322 13.06 2.64 16.78
N GLY A 323 13.90 2.16 15.85
CA GLY A 323 13.58 1.02 15.00
C GLY A 323 13.30 -0.26 15.75
N GLN A 324 12.33 -1.00 15.26
CA GLN A 324 11.98 -2.34 15.75
C GLN A 324 11.23 -3.12 14.67
N ILE A 325 11.31 -4.44 14.74
CA ILE A 325 10.51 -5.33 13.91
C ILE A 325 9.26 -5.72 14.71
N SER A 326 8.09 -5.41 14.15
CA SER A 326 6.80 -5.72 14.77
C SER A 326 6.13 -6.88 14.03
N ASP A 327 5.56 -7.81 14.80
CA ASP A 327 4.77 -8.93 14.29
C ASP A 327 3.25 -8.67 14.34
N VAL A 328 2.83 -7.42 14.56
CA VAL A 328 1.43 -7.05 14.57
C VAL A 328 0.78 -7.39 13.21
N TYR A 329 -0.42 -7.92 13.27
CA TYR A 329 -1.22 -8.23 12.08
C TYR A 329 -1.99 -7.01 11.65
N GLY A 330 -1.86 -6.65 10.37
CA GLY A 330 -2.54 -5.51 9.79
C GLY A 330 -2.58 -5.59 8.28
N GLY A 331 -3.18 -4.58 7.68
CA GLY A 331 -3.31 -4.45 6.24
C GLY A 331 -2.98 -3.05 5.75
N GLN A 332 -3.03 -2.88 4.45
CA GLN A 332 -2.79 -1.58 3.82
C GLN A 332 -3.74 -0.49 4.32
N ILE A 333 -4.94 -0.89 4.73
CA ILE A 333 -5.94 0.03 5.31
C ILE A 333 -5.42 0.73 6.57
N ASP A 334 -4.48 0.12 7.27
CA ASP A 334 -3.95 0.60 8.55
C ASP A 334 -2.73 1.53 8.40
N ILE A 335 -2.19 1.67 7.20
CA ILE A 335 -0.96 2.44 6.97
C ILE A 335 -1.20 3.94 7.20
N LEU A 336 -2.24 4.50 6.62
CA LEU A 336 -2.50 5.94 6.71
C LEU A 336 -2.65 6.44 8.17
N PRO A 337 -3.50 5.87 9.03
CA PRO A 337 -3.59 6.33 10.40
C PRO A 337 -2.28 6.16 11.18
N THR A 338 -1.49 5.13 10.87
CA THR A 338 -0.17 4.92 11.49
C THR A 338 0.78 6.07 11.14
N VAL A 339 0.87 6.41 9.86
CA VAL A 339 1.76 7.48 9.39
C VAL A 339 1.27 8.85 9.84
N MET A 340 -0.03 9.11 9.80
CA MET A 340 -0.59 10.39 10.26
C MET A 340 -0.28 10.65 11.73
N HIS A 341 -0.38 9.64 12.59
CA HIS A 341 -0.02 9.78 14.00
C HIS A 341 1.48 10.08 14.19
N LEU A 342 2.36 9.44 13.43
CA LEU A 342 3.79 9.76 13.45
C LEU A 342 4.08 11.22 13.06
N LEU A 343 3.27 11.77 12.16
CA LEU A 343 3.38 13.17 11.75
C LEU A 343 2.71 14.15 12.72
N GLY A 344 2.11 13.66 13.80
CA GLY A 344 1.45 14.52 14.79
C GLY A 344 0.06 14.98 14.38
N VAL A 345 -0.59 14.27 13.47
CA VAL A 345 -1.96 14.57 13.02
C VAL A 345 -2.96 13.82 13.90
N ASP A 346 -3.87 14.57 14.52
CA ASP A 346 -5.05 13.99 15.19
C ASP A 346 -6.05 13.52 14.12
N THR A 347 -6.22 12.22 13.98
CA THR A 347 -7.10 11.62 12.98
C THR A 347 -8.51 11.34 13.48
N SER A 348 -8.83 11.65 14.72
CA SER A 348 -10.10 11.26 15.36
C SER A 348 -11.35 11.81 14.65
N ALA A 349 -11.26 12.95 13.97
CA ALA A 349 -12.35 13.56 13.23
C ALA A 349 -12.41 13.16 11.74
N TYR A 350 -11.35 12.55 11.21
CA TYR A 350 -11.30 12.12 9.81
C TYR A 350 -11.87 10.73 9.63
N VAL A 351 -12.40 10.47 8.42
CA VAL A 351 -12.97 9.17 8.09
C VAL A 351 -11.86 8.26 7.54
N GLN A 352 -11.24 7.51 8.42
CA GLN A 352 -10.21 6.51 8.11
C GLN A 352 -10.60 5.19 8.76
N LEU A 353 -10.75 4.14 7.97
CA LEU A 353 -11.27 2.85 8.45
C LEU A 353 -10.21 1.95 9.08
N GLY A 354 -8.94 2.21 8.77
CA GLY A 354 -7.82 1.49 9.39
C GLY A 354 -7.55 1.96 10.81
N GLN A 355 -6.71 1.20 11.50
CA GLN A 355 -6.26 1.48 12.86
C GLN A 355 -4.75 1.61 12.89
N ASP A 356 -4.24 2.58 13.67
CA ASP A 356 -2.82 2.75 13.90
C ASP A 356 -2.16 1.44 14.36
N LEU A 357 -1.18 0.97 13.61
CA LEU A 357 -0.47 -0.29 13.89
C LEU A 357 0.40 -0.22 15.15
N MET A 358 0.66 0.95 15.67
CA MET A 358 1.42 1.19 16.91
C MET A 358 0.51 1.40 18.12
N SER A 359 -0.80 1.46 17.91
CA SER A 359 -1.79 1.64 18.97
C SER A 359 -1.98 0.36 19.79
N ALA A 360 -2.06 0.53 21.11
CA ALA A 360 -2.44 -0.57 22.00
C ALA A 360 -3.91 -1.03 21.77
N GLN A 361 -4.71 -0.23 21.10
CA GLN A 361 -6.11 -0.52 20.79
C GLN A 361 -6.30 -1.14 19.39
N ASN A 362 -5.21 -1.37 18.64
CA ASN A 362 -5.30 -2.04 17.35
C ASN A 362 -5.88 -3.45 17.54
N GLU A 363 -6.93 -3.77 16.79
CA GLU A 363 -7.67 -5.02 16.94
C GLU A 363 -7.06 -6.19 16.12
N GLY A 364 -6.16 -5.91 15.19
CA GLY A 364 -5.43 -6.91 14.42
C GLY A 364 -6.30 -7.78 13.52
N ILE A 365 -7.39 -7.26 13.00
CA ILE A 365 -8.27 -7.96 12.07
C ILE A 365 -7.99 -7.49 10.66
N VAL A 366 -7.54 -8.40 9.80
CA VAL A 366 -7.26 -8.13 8.39
C VAL A 366 -8.32 -8.78 7.54
N VAL A 367 -9.12 -7.97 6.83
CA VAL A 367 -10.13 -8.47 5.90
C VAL A 367 -9.67 -8.25 4.47
N PHE A 368 -9.81 -9.28 3.63
CA PHE A 368 -9.54 -9.21 2.21
C PHE A 368 -10.82 -8.88 1.44
N ARG A 369 -10.66 -8.32 0.25
CA ARG A 369 -11.83 -7.97 -0.58
C ARG A 369 -12.75 -9.17 -0.89
N ASN A 370 -12.19 -10.37 -0.95
CA ASN A 370 -12.95 -11.61 -1.15
C ASN A 370 -13.64 -12.16 0.11
N GLY A 371 -13.51 -11.47 1.26
CA GLY A 371 -14.10 -11.89 2.52
C GLY A 371 -13.24 -12.79 3.38
N SER A 372 -12.08 -13.23 2.93
CA SER A 372 -11.11 -13.95 3.77
C SER A 372 -10.59 -13.04 4.87
N ILE A 373 -10.21 -13.62 6.00
CA ILE A 373 -9.81 -12.86 7.20
C ILE A 373 -8.56 -13.49 7.79
N VAL A 374 -7.62 -12.65 8.22
CA VAL A 374 -6.45 -13.07 9.00
C VAL A 374 -6.38 -12.25 10.29
N THR A 375 -6.19 -12.96 11.40
CA THR A 375 -5.83 -12.39 12.70
C THR A 375 -4.60 -13.12 13.21
N SER A 376 -4.01 -12.68 14.30
CA SER A 376 -2.87 -13.39 14.91
C SER A 376 -3.25 -14.80 15.40
N GLU A 377 -4.50 -15.04 15.71
CA GLU A 377 -4.98 -16.31 16.25
C GLU A 377 -5.60 -17.21 15.17
N TYR A 378 -6.46 -16.65 14.32
CA TYR A 378 -7.21 -17.40 13.31
C TYR A 378 -7.05 -16.83 11.91
N THR A 379 -6.90 -17.74 10.94
CA THR A 379 -7.03 -17.46 9.51
C THR A 379 -8.30 -18.14 9.00
N ILE A 380 -9.21 -17.35 8.46
CA ILE A 380 -10.57 -17.77 8.10
C ILE A 380 -10.71 -17.68 6.58
N LEU A 381 -10.79 -18.85 5.93
CA LEU A 381 -10.88 -18.97 4.47
C LEU A 381 -12.21 -19.68 4.14
N GLY A 382 -13.23 -18.90 3.80
CA GLY A 382 -14.57 -19.45 3.63
C GLY A 382 -15.09 -20.06 4.94
N ASN A 383 -15.43 -21.34 4.93
CA ASN A 383 -15.88 -22.08 6.11
C ASN A 383 -14.74 -22.77 6.87
N THR A 384 -13.51 -22.65 6.41
CA THR A 384 -12.35 -23.31 7.01
C THR A 384 -11.60 -22.33 7.91
N VAL A 385 -11.31 -22.77 9.13
CA VAL A 385 -10.57 -22.00 10.12
C VAL A 385 -9.25 -22.69 10.44
N TYR A 386 -8.17 -21.92 10.34
CA TYR A 386 -6.81 -22.37 10.66
C TYR A 386 -6.30 -21.61 11.88
N HIS A 387 -5.46 -22.26 12.67
CA HIS A 387 -4.60 -21.54 13.60
C HIS A 387 -3.51 -20.80 12.83
N THR A 388 -3.48 -19.48 12.93
CA THR A 388 -2.57 -18.66 12.14
C THR A 388 -1.10 -18.97 12.42
N GLN A 389 -0.74 -19.26 13.69
CA GLN A 389 0.65 -19.47 14.06
C GLN A 389 1.23 -20.82 13.60
N THR A 390 0.38 -21.79 13.32
CA THR A 390 0.83 -23.15 12.93
C THR A 390 0.38 -23.57 11.55
N GLY A 391 -0.67 -22.94 11.02
CA GLY A 391 -1.31 -23.36 9.76
C GLY A 391 -2.15 -24.63 9.87
N THR A 392 -2.37 -25.14 11.09
CA THR A 392 -3.20 -26.31 11.33
C THR A 392 -4.67 -25.96 11.44
N LEU A 393 -5.53 -26.92 11.11
CA LEU A 393 -6.98 -26.74 11.25
C LEU A 393 -7.37 -26.53 12.71
N ALA A 394 -8.22 -25.53 12.95
CA ALA A 394 -8.82 -25.28 14.26
C ALA A 394 -10.05 -26.17 14.46
N TYR A 395 -10.12 -26.84 15.61
CA TYR A 395 -11.33 -27.58 15.98
C TYR A 395 -12.49 -26.61 16.26
N GLN A 396 -13.64 -26.86 15.66
CA GLN A 396 -14.82 -26.01 15.73
C GLN A 396 -15.59 -26.25 17.04
N THR A 397 -14.97 -25.91 18.16
CA THR A 397 -15.65 -25.88 19.47
C THR A 397 -16.63 -24.71 19.52
N GLU A 398 -17.55 -24.70 20.47
CA GLU A 398 -18.49 -23.57 20.65
C GLU A 398 -17.75 -22.23 20.82
N GLU A 399 -16.67 -22.22 21.60
CA GLU A 399 -15.84 -21.04 21.83
C GLU A 399 -15.21 -20.53 20.54
N VAL A 400 -14.63 -21.43 19.72
CA VAL A 400 -14.01 -21.08 18.43
C VAL A 400 -15.07 -20.55 17.47
N VAL A 401 -16.21 -21.22 17.35
CA VAL A 401 -17.30 -20.81 16.46
C VAL A 401 -17.82 -19.42 16.84
N GLU A 402 -18.01 -19.14 18.11
CA GLU A 402 -18.46 -17.84 18.60
C GLU A 402 -17.44 -16.74 18.30
N LYS A 403 -16.17 -16.99 18.59
CA LYS A 403 -15.09 -16.01 18.35
C LYS A 403 -14.90 -15.73 16.86
N VAL A 404 -14.94 -16.75 16.03
CA VAL A 404 -14.85 -16.60 14.56
C VAL A 404 -16.05 -15.80 14.03
N ALA A 405 -17.25 -16.05 14.55
CA ALA A 405 -18.44 -15.29 14.16
C ALA A 405 -18.32 -13.80 14.52
N GLN A 406 -17.77 -13.45 15.68
CA GLN A 406 -17.52 -12.08 16.10
C GLN A 406 -16.48 -11.39 15.19
N ILE A 407 -15.38 -12.08 14.89
CA ILE A 407 -14.33 -11.59 13.98
C ILE A 407 -14.92 -11.34 12.58
N ARG A 408 -15.69 -12.30 12.07
CA ARG A 408 -16.32 -12.19 10.74
C ARG A 408 -17.29 -11.03 10.67
N ALA A 409 -18.12 -10.85 11.69
CA ALA A 409 -19.09 -9.74 11.74
C ALA A 409 -18.39 -8.38 11.70
N GLN A 410 -17.29 -8.21 12.43
CA GLN A 410 -16.52 -6.97 12.43
C GLN A 410 -15.81 -6.73 11.09
N ALA A 411 -15.22 -7.76 10.53
CA ALA A 411 -14.54 -7.66 9.22
C ALA A 411 -15.51 -7.29 8.10
N GLU A 412 -16.66 -7.95 8.06
CA GLU A 412 -17.71 -7.66 7.06
C GLU A 412 -18.27 -6.24 7.23
N LEU A 413 -18.43 -5.78 8.48
CA LEU A 413 -18.87 -4.42 8.76
C LEU A 413 -17.88 -3.38 8.24
N GLN A 414 -16.58 -3.60 8.41
CA GLN A 414 -15.55 -2.68 7.90
C GLN A 414 -15.64 -2.54 6.37
N LEU A 415 -15.78 -3.66 5.65
CA LEU A 415 -15.97 -3.62 4.19
C LEU A 415 -17.27 -2.90 3.81
N ALA A 416 -18.37 -3.22 4.51
CA ALA A 416 -19.67 -2.62 4.22
C ALA A 416 -19.67 -1.10 4.44
N ILE A 417 -19.05 -0.61 5.50
CA ILE A 417 -18.92 0.82 5.79
C ILE A 417 -18.10 1.50 4.68
N SER A 418 -16.99 0.90 4.26
CA SER A 418 -16.21 1.42 3.14
C SER A 418 -17.04 1.52 1.85
N ASP A 419 -17.79 0.48 1.53
CA ASP A 419 -18.62 0.45 0.33
C ASP A 419 -19.76 1.48 0.38
N GLN A 420 -20.34 1.70 1.55
CA GLN A 420 -21.34 2.75 1.74
C GLN A 420 -20.76 4.15 1.50
N ILE A 421 -19.58 4.42 2.06
CA ILE A 421 -18.89 5.70 1.87
C ILE A 421 -18.61 5.94 0.37
N THR A 422 -18.04 4.93 -0.28
CA THR A 422 -17.59 5.04 -1.67
C THR A 422 -18.77 5.13 -2.63
N ASN A 423 -19.74 4.25 -2.52
CA ASN A 423 -20.89 4.19 -3.41
C ASN A 423 -21.86 5.36 -3.21
N GLY A 424 -22.01 5.81 -1.98
CA GLY A 424 -22.89 6.93 -1.64
C GLY A 424 -22.24 8.30 -1.74
N ASP A 425 -20.93 8.35 -1.99
CA ASP A 425 -20.15 9.61 -1.90
C ASP A 425 -20.44 10.34 -0.59
N LEU A 426 -20.39 9.59 0.52
CA LEU A 426 -20.89 10.08 1.81
C LEU A 426 -20.06 11.20 2.42
N LEU A 427 -18.78 11.32 2.05
CA LEU A 427 -17.92 12.38 2.59
C LEU A 427 -18.31 13.78 2.11
N ARG A 428 -19.15 13.90 1.07
CA ARG A 428 -19.74 15.19 0.69
C ARG A 428 -20.69 15.75 1.75
N PHE A 429 -21.18 14.91 2.66
CA PHE A 429 -22.10 15.28 3.74
C PHE A 429 -21.42 15.52 5.08
N TYR A 430 -20.10 15.33 5.17
CA TYR A 430 -19.37 15.45 6.42
C TYR A 430 -18.03 16.14 6.21
N THR A 431 -17.83 17.24 6.92
CA THR A 431 -16.58 17.99 6.90
C THR A 431 -16.03 18.08 8.32
N PRO A 432 -14.85 17.50 8.60
CA PRO A 432 -14.20 17.68 9.89
C PRO A 432 -13.90 19.14 10.19
N ASP A 433 -13.94 19.52 11.48
CA ASP A 433 -13.56 20.86 11.89
C ASP A 433 -12.11 21.16 11.47
N GLY A 434 -11.89 22.32 10.86
CA GLY A 434 -10.56 22.75 10.42
C GLY A 434 -10.12 22.13 9.07
N PHE A 435 -10.96 21.33 8.43
CA PHE A 435 -10.71 20.80 7.11
C PHE A 435 -11.53 21.54 6.06
N THR A 436 -10.89 21.95 4.97
CA THR A 436 -11.58 22.56 3.82
C THR A 436 -11.77 21.51 2.74
N PRO A 437 -12.99 21.26 2.26
CA PRO A 437 -13.24 20.34 1.16
C PRO A 437 -12.38 20.67 -0.07
N VAL A 438 -11.89 19.63 -0.74
CA VAL A 438 -11.02 19.77 -1.91
C VAL A 438 -11.74 20.45 -3.06
N ASP A 439 -11.14 21.49 -3.63
CA ASP A 439 -11.57 22.11 -4.87
C ASP A 439 -10.74 21.56 -6.04
N LYS A 440 -11.30 20.60 -6.77
CA LYS A 440 -10.64 19.93 -7.90
C LYS A 440 -10.27 20.89 -9.02
N SER A 441 -10.98 22.01 -9.17
CA SER A 441 -10.76 22.99 -10.23
C SER A 441 -9.44 23.76 -10.08
N LEU A 442 -8.82 23.72 -8.90
CA LEU A 442 -7.55 24.39 -8.63
C LEU A 442 -6.34 23.62 -9.21
N HIS A 443 -6.55 22.40 -9.66
CA HIS A 443 -5.47 21.54 -10.13
C HIS A 443 -5.47 21.39 -11.66
N ASN A 444 -4.28 21.64 -12.26
CA ASN A 444 -4.01 21.38 -13.65
C ASN A 444 -2.58 20.81 -13.77
N TYR A 445 -2.48 19.53 -14.13
CA TYR A 445 -1.18 18.83 -14.19
C TYR A 445 -0.50 18.88 -15.57
N VAL A 446 -1.16 19.50 -16.56
CA VAL A 446 -0.66 19.52 -17.95
C VAL A 446 0.33 20.65 -18.19
N ASP A 447 0.31 21.67 -17.37
CA ASP A 447 1.18 22.87 -17.48
C ASP A 447 2.42 22.76 -16.55
#